data_912f1463364419f36cb760625c2549c9
#
_entry.id   912f1463364419f36cb760625c2549c9
#
_cell.length_a   1.000
_cell.length_b   1.000
_cell.length_c   1.000
_cell.angle_alpha   90.00
_cell.angle_beta   90.00
_cell.angle_gamma   90.00
#
_symmetry.space_group_name_H-M   'P 1'
#
loop_
_entity.id
_entity.type
_entity.pdbx_description
1 polymer ?
#
loop_
_entity_poly.entity_id
_entity_poly.type
_entity_poly.pdbx_seq_one_letter_code
_entity_poly.pdbx_strand_id
1 'polypeptide(L)'
;MSKFFIDRPIFAWVIAIFIIAAGIFGIQKLPISQYPSVAAPTITLRATYPGASAQVMEDSVLAVIERNMYGVEGLDYMTTSANSSGSGSVSLTFAPETNEDLAQVDVQNKLSEVLSTLPSTVQQYGVTVSKARSNFLQVVMLSSEKQSIEEMNDYAQRNIIPELQRIDGVGQVQLFGAQRAMRIWVDPK
;
A
#
# COMPACT_ATOMS: atom_id res chain seq x y z
N MET A 1 -18.97 50.03 16.88
CA MET A 1 -19.38 48.91 15.99
C MET A 1 -20.70 48.27 16.40
N SER A 2 -21.00 48.09 17.70
CA SER A 2 -22.25 47.45 18.16
C SER A 2 -23.55 48.20 17.75
N LYS A 3 -23.55 49.53 17.72
CA LYS A 3 -24.72 50.33 17.31
C LYS A 3 -25.16 50.03 15.87
N PHE A 4 -24.23 49.75 14.95
CA PHE A 4 -24.54 49.43 13.54
C PHE A 4 -25.38 48.15 13.40
N PHE A 5 -25.13 47.15 14.22
CA PHE A 5 -25.89 45.89 14.19
C PHE A 5 -27.24 46.00 14.91
N ILE A 6 -27.35 46.91 15.88
CA ILE A 6 -28.61 47.18 16.59
C ILE A 6 -29.58 47.88 15.66
N ASP A 7 -29.09 48.82 14.85
CA ASP A 7 -29.93 49.59 13.91
C ASP A 7 -30.30 48.81 12.63
N ARG A 8 -29.59 47.67 12.36
CA ARG A 8 -29.81 46.83 11.16
C ARG A 8 -29.83 45.33 11.50
N PRO A 9 -30.89 44.84 12.14
CA PRO A 9 -30.95 43.45 12.60
C PRO A 9 -30.91 42.43 11.45
N ILE A 10 -31.48 42.76 10.28
CA ILE A 10 -31.49 41.90 9.10
C ILE A 10 -30.05 41.63 8.62
N PHE A 11 -29.20 42.64 8.67
CA PHE A 11 -27.78 42.49 8.26
C PHE A 11 -27.00 41.56 9.21
N ALA A 12 -27.28 41.62 10.51
CA ALA A 12 -26.71 40.75 11.50
C ALA A 12 -27.12 39.28 11.24
N TRP A 13 -28.40 39.02 10.93
CA TRP A 13 -28.87 37.68 10.59
C TRP A 13 -28.23 37.12 9.32
N VAL A 14 -28.05 37.92 8.28
CA VAL A 14 -27.40 37.48 7.04
C VAL A 14 -25.94 37.06 7.31
N ILE A 15 -25.20 37.87 8.08
CA ILE A 15 -23.82 37.51 8.44
C ILE A 15 -23.78 36.23 9.27
N ALA A 16 -24.67 36.07 10.23
CA ALA A 16 -24.73 34.86 11.04
C ALA A 16 -25.01 33.61 10.21
N ILE A 17 -25.95 33.68 9.26
CA ILE A 17 -26.25 32.58 8.34
C ILE A 17 -25.03 32.25 7.45
N PHE A 18 -24.32 33.26 6.94
CA PHE A 18 -23.10 33.05 6.15
C PHE A 18 -22.02 32.36 6.95
N ILE A 19 -21.81 32.76 8.21
CA ILE A 19 -20.80 32.12 9.09
C ILE A 19 -21.20 30.68 9.37
N ILE A 20 -22.46 30.39 9.65
CA ILE A 20 -22.94 29.03 9.88
C ILE A 20 -22.80 28.18 8.62
N ALA A 21 -23.18 28.70 7.46
CA ALA A 21 -23.01 27.96 6.19
C ALA A 21 -21.55 27.68 5.90
N ALA A 22 -20.67 28.67 6.06
CA ALA A 22 -19.23 28.48 5.90
C ALA A 22 -18.65 27.44 6.87
N GLY A 23 -19.14 27.43 8.12
CA GLY A 23 -18.77 26.42 9.13
C GLY A 23 -19.19 25.01 8.73
N ILE A 24 -20.42 24.82 8.25
CA ILE A 24 -20.91 23.51 7.77
C ILE A 24 -20.09 23.02 6.57
N PHE A 25 -19.81 23.90 5.59
CA PHE A 25 -18.94 23.54 4.46
C PHE A 25 -17.51 23.23 4.89
N GLY A 26 -16.99 23.97 5.89
CA GLY A 26 -15.66 23.72 6.45
C GLY A 26 -15.55 22.34 7.09
N ILE A 27 -16.56 21.95 7.89
CA ILE A 27 -16.58 20.63 8.55
C ILE A 27 -16.54 19.48 7.54
N GLN A 28 -17.27 19.59 6.42
CA GLN A 28 -17.27 18.56 5.38
C GLN A 28 -15.94 18.41 4.64
N LYS A 29 -15.09 19.42 4.68
CA LYS A 29 -13.76 19.41 4.06
C LYS A 29 -12.62 19.03 5.00
N LEU A 30 -12.91 18.92 6.29
CA LEU A 30 -11.90 18.47 7.25
C LEU A 30 -11.56 16.99 7.02
N PRO A 31 -10.28 16.66 6.80
CA PRO A 31 -9.87 15.26 6.72
C PRO A 31 -10.11 14.59 8.08
N ILE A 32 -10.97 13.58 8.10
CA ILE A 32 -11.22 12.77 9.28
C ILE A 32 -10.15 11.67 9.31
N SER A 33 -9.05 11.91 9.99
CA SER A 33 -8.05 10.90 10.29
C SER A 33 -8.10 10.57 11.76
N GLN A 34 -8.30 9.31 12.10
CA GLN A 34 -8.35 8.83 13.51
C GLN A 34 -6.99 8.99 14.20
N TYR A 35 -5.91 8.95 13.40
CA TYR A 35 -4.54 9.22 13.83
C TYR A 35 -3.88 10.15 12.81
N PRO A 36 -3.14 11.17 13.26
CA PRO A 36 -2.33 11.94 12.34
C PRO A 36 -1.37 10.98 11.61
N SER A 37 -1.24 11.13 10.30
CA SER A 37 -0.30 10.35 9.49
C SER A 37 1.14 10.77 9.80
N VAL A 38 1.62 10.41 10.99
CA VAL A 38 2.99 10.69 11.46
C VAL A 38 3.96 9.62 10.94
N ALA A 39 3.42 8.52 10.41
CA ALA A 39 4.23 7.47 9.84
C ALA A 39 4.88 7.95 8.53
N ALA A 40 6.20 7.89 8.49
CA ALA A 40 6.97 8.16 7.30
C ALA A 40 6.49 7.27 6.13
N PRO A 41 6.29 7.81 4.92
CA PRO A 41 5.93 7.02 3.76
C PRO A 41 6.96 5.91 3.53
N THR A 42 6.49 4.70 3.30
CA THR A 42 7.38 3.56 3.07
C THR A 42 6.94 2.82 1.82
N ILE A 43 7.90 2.55 0.92
CA ILE A 43 7.69 1.79 -0.31
C ILE A 43 8.51 0.51 -0.23
N THR A 44 7.87 -0.62 -0.51
CA THR A 44 8.51 -1.92 -0.47
C THR A 44 8.61 -2.50 -1.88
N LEU A 45 9.84 -2.83 -2.28
CA LEU A 45 10.12 -3.63 -3.46
C LEU A 45 10.24 -5.08 -3.04
N ARG A 46 9.65 -5.98 -3.80
CA ARG A 46 9.76 -7.43 -3.60
C ARG A 46 10.24 -8.10 -4.86
N ALA A 47 11.29 -8.88 -4.73
CA ALA A 47 11.86 -9.66 -5.81
C ALA A 47 11.84 -11.15 -5.46
N THR A 48 11.70 -12.00 -6.47
CA THR A 48 11.72 -13.46 -6.31
C THR A 48 12.76 -14.06 -7.24
N TYR A 49 13.68 -14.83 -6.67
CA TYR A 49 14.71 -15.59 -7.40
C TYR A 49 14.67 -17.05 -6.96
N PRO A 50 13.80 -17.88 -7.55
CA PRO A 50 13.63 -19.28 -7.13
C PRO A 50 14.95 -20.06 -7.22
N GLY A 51 15.24 -20.81 -6.17
CA GLY A 51 16.46 -21.61 -6.08
C GLY A 51 17.72 -20.85 -5.64
N ALA A 52 17.68 -19.55 -5.49
CA ALA A 52 18.78 -18.77 -4.95
C ALA A 52 18.84 -18.88 -3.41
N SER A 53 20.04 -18.94 -2.87
CA SER A 53 20.25 -18.75 -1.44
C SER A 53 20.06 -17.29 -1.04
N ALA A 54 19.87 -17.02 0.27
CA ALA A 54 19.75 -15.65 0.77
C ALA A 54 20.94 -14.78 0.37
N GLN A 55 22.16 -15.33 0.42
CA GLN A 55 23.39 -14.64 0.03
C GLN A 55 23.38 -14.26 -1.47
N VAL A 56 23.02 -15.20 -2.34
CA VAL A 56 22.94 -14.95 -3.79
C VAL A 56 21.86 -13.93 -4.10
N MET A 57 20.72 -14.00 -3.41
CA MET A 57 19.64 -13.01 -3.54
C MET A 57 20.11 -11.61 -3.14
N GLU A 58 20.85 -11.51 -2.03
CA GLU A 58 21.39 -10.24 -1.55
C GLU A 58 22.43 -9.67 -2.54
N ASP A 59 23.44 -10.44 -2.91
CA ASP A 59 24.54 -9.95 -3.72
C ASP A 59 24.14 -9.64 -5.17
N SER A 60 23.28 -10.48 -5.76
CA SER A 60 22.96 -10.40 -7.20
C SER A 60 21.71 -9.56 -7.51
N VAL A 61 20.83 -9.37 -6.56
CA VAL A 61 19.55 -8.68 -6.79
C VAL A 61 19.40 -7.47 -5.88
N LEU A 62 19.41 -7.68 -4.57
CA LEU A 62 19.05 -6.61 -3.64
C LEU A 62 20.12 -5.51 -3.60
N ALA A 63 21.40 -5.87 -3.58
CA ALA A 63 22.50 -4.89 -3.61
C ALA A 63 22.52 -4.06 -4.90
N VAL A 64 22.09 -4.65 -6.04
CA VAL A 64 21.97 -3.92 -7.30
C VAL A 64 20.82 -2.94 -7.25
N ILE A 65 19.66 -3.36 -6.72
CA ILE A 65 18.50 -2.48 -6.51
C ILE A 65 18.85 -1.36 -5.55
N GLU A 66 19.38 -1.66 -4.36
CA GLU A 66 19.76 -0.67 -3.36
C GLU A 66 20.65 0.44 -3.92
N ARG A 67 21.70 0.04 -4.63
CA ARG A 67 22.68 0.99 -5.20
C ARG A 67 22.01 2.02 -6.11
N ASN A 68 20.97 1.62 -6.82
CA ASN A 68 20.25 2.51 -7.73
C ASN A 68 19.17 3.33 -7.02
N MET A 69 18.67 2.87 -5.86
CA MET A 69 17.68 3.59 -5.07
C MET A 69 18.26 4.75 -4.25
N TYR A 70 19.58 4.80 -4.01
CA TYR A 70 20.21 5.92 -3.27
C TYR A 70 19.98 7.30 -3.91
N GLY A 71 19.62 7.37 -5.18
CA GLY A 71 19.33 8.63 -5.87
C GLY A 71 17.85 9.05 -5.89
N VAL A 72 16.98 8.38 -5.12
CA VAL A 72 15.57 8.72 -5.02
C VAL A 72 15.39 9.90 -4.07
N GLU A 73 14.64 10.92 -4.49
CA GLU A 73 14.42 12.13 -3.72
C GLU A 73 13.60 11.86 -2.45
N GLY A 74 14.03 12.47 -1.35
CA GLY A 74 13.35 12.33 -0.05
C GLY A 74 13.57 11.00 0.67
N LEU A 75 14.46 10.12 0.16
CA LEU A 75 14.83 8.88 0.82
C LEU A 75 15.58 9.16 2.13
N ASP A 76 15.10 8.60 3.24
CA ASP A 76 15.73 8.73 4.56
C ASP A 76 16.63 7.51 4.82
N TYR A 77 16.08 6.31 4.80
CA TYR A 77 16.86 5.07 4.93
C TYR A 77 16.23 3.90 4.18
N MET A 78 17.04 2.86 3.98
CA MET A 78 16.61 1.59 3.37
C MET A 78 16.87 0.43 4.32
N THR A 79 15.99 -0.56 4.26
CA THR A 79 16.15 -1.83 4.97
C THR A 79 15.97 -2.97 3.98
N THR A 80 16.91 -3.88 3.95
CA THR A 80 16.89 -5.03 3.04
C THR A 80 16.74 -6.33 3.82
N SER A 81 15.98 -7.25 3.26
CA SER A 81 15.79 -8.58 3.83
C SER A 81 15.76 -9.64 2.73
N ALA A 82 16.53 -10.69 2.90
CA ALA A 82 16.55 -11.86 2.03
C ALA A 82 16.27 -13.13 2.83
N ASN A 83 15.57 -14.09 2.22
CA ASN A 83 15.33 -15.38 2.82
C ASN A 83 15.86 -16.53 1.95
N SER A 84 16.00 -17.70 2.56
CA SER A 84 16.51 -18.91 1.90
C SER A 84 15.55 -19.53 0.87
N SER A 85 14.31 -19.01 0.76
CA SER A 85 13.35 -19.43 -0.27
C SER A 85 13.52 -18.68 -1.60
N GLY A 86 14.55 -17.84 -1.71
CA GLY A 86 14.79 -17.01 -2.90
C GLY A 86 13.85 -15.82 -3.01
N SER A 87 13.30 -15.33 -1.91
CA SER A 87 12.52 -14.09 -1.87
C SER A 87 13.29 -13.02 -1.13
N GLY A 88 13.25 -11.79 -1.64
CA GLY A 88 13.89 -10.65 -1.02
C GLY A 88 13.02 -9.41 -1.09
N SER A 89 13.25 -8.49 -0.18
CA SER A 89 12.56 -7.21 -0.16
C SER A 89 13.50 -6.07 0.22
N VAL A 90 13.28 -4.92 -0.39
CA VAL A 90 13.91 -3.65 -0.05
C VAL A 90 12.79 -2.70 0.37
N SER A 91 12.84 -2.21 1.59
CA SER A 91 11.89 -1.22 2.11
C SER A 91 12.58 0.14 2.17
N LEU A 92 12.03 1.10 1.44
CA LEU A 92 12.50 2.47 1.35
C LEU A 92 11.61 3.33 2.24
N THR A 93 12.17 3.96 3.25
CA THR A 93 11.47 4.89 4.12
C THR A 93 11.86 6.32 3.75
N PHE A 94 10.85 7.15 3.54
CA PHE A 94 11.01 8.54 3.08
C PHE A 94 10.78 9.52 4.23
N ALA A 95 11.24 10.75 4.05
CA ALA A 95 10.94 11.83 4.97
C ALA A 95 9.42 12.03 5.12
N PRO A 96 8.91 12.36 6.31
CA PRO A 96 7.47 12.47 6.59
C PRO A 96 6.69 13.41 5.68
N GLU A 97 7.37 14.41 5.11
CA GLU A 97 6.79 15.42 4.20
C GLU A 97 6.73 14.96 2.74
N THR A 98 7.29 13.79 2.42
CA THR A 98 7.36 13.28 1.05
C THR A 98 5.98 12.79 0.59
N ASN A 99 5.59 13.16 -0.64
CA ASN A 99 4.38 12.64 -1.24
C ASN A 99 4.59 11.17 -1.65
N GLU A 100 3.82 10.27 -1.02
CA GLU A 100 3.93 8.82 -1.23
C GLU A 100 3.69 8.39 -2.68
N ASP A 101 2.78 9.07 -3.40
CA ASP A 101 2.47 8.75 -4.80
C ASP A 101 3.63 9.12 -5.72
N LEU A 102 4.23 10.29 -5.53
CA LEU A 102 5.40 10.71 -6.31
C LEU A 102 6.60 9.82 -6.00
N ALA A 103 6.86 9.53 -4.74
CA ALA A 103 7.94 8.63 -4.35
C ALA A 103 7.78 7.23 -4.98
N GLN A 104 6.57 6.70 -5.06
CA GLN A 104 6.31 5.42 -5.73
C GLN A 104 6.64 5.48 -7.22
N VAL A 105 6.28 6.57 -7.89
CA VAL A 105 6.59 6.77 -9.32
C VAL A 105 8.10 6.85 -9.54
N ASP A 106 8.82 7.58 -8.71
CA ASP A 106 10.27 7.70 -8.80
C ASP A 106 10.98 6.36 -8.56
N VAL A 107 10.55 5.62 -7.54
CA VAL A 107 11.05 4.25 -7.27
C VAL A 107 10.77 3.34 -8.46
N GLN A 108 9.58 3.40 -9.06
CA GLN A 108 9.23 2.60 -10.23
C GLN A 108 10.08 2.97 -11.45
N ASN A 109 10.35 4.25 -11.68
CA ASN A 109 11.22 4.70 -12.75
C ASN A 109 12.64 4.19 -12.56
N LYS A 110 13.21 4.36 -11.36
CA LYS A 110 14.54 3.84 -11.00
C LYS A 110 14.65 2.33 -11.11
N LEU A 111 13.62 1.60 -10.68
CA LEU A 111 13.55 0.15 -10.84
C LEU A 111 13.59 -0.25 -12.32
N SER A 112 12.85 0.45 -13.17
CA SER A 112 12.80 0.17 -14.62
C SER A 112 14.17 0.34 -15.29
N GLU A 113 14.99 1.30 -14.85
CA GLU A 113 16.35 1.50 -15.34
C GLU A 113 17.26 0.30 -15.02
N VAL A 114 17.05 -0.31 -13.85
CA VAL A 114 17.91 -1.38 -13.30
C VAL A 114 17.43 -2.78 -13.71
N LEU A 115 16.15 -2.92 -14.05
CA LEU A 115 15.54 -4.23 -14.28
C LEU A 115 16.32 -5.08 -15.31
N SER A 116 16.88 -4.46 -16.35
CA SER A 116 17.67 -5.13 -17.37
C SER A 116 19.01 -5.65 -16.90
N THR A 117 19.53 -5.16 -15.77
CA THR A 117 20.81 -5.59 -15.19
C THR A 117 20.65 -6.74 -14.19
N LEU A 118 19.43 -7.05 -13.78
CA LEU A 118 19.13 -8.13 -12.87
C LEU A 118 19.20 -9.51 -13.57
N PRO A 119 19.38 -10.61 -12.82
CA PRO A 119 19.33 -11.96 -13.39
C PRO A 119 18.04 -12.22 -14.19
N SER A 120 18.15 -12.94 -15.30
CA SER A 120 17.02 -13.20 -16.21
C SER A 120 15.82 -13.85 -15.52
N THR A 121 16.05 -14.72 -14.55
CA THR A 121 14.99 -15.32 -13.74
C THR A 121 14.22 -14.27 -12.95
N VAL A 122 14.90 -13.29 -12.32
CA VAL A 122 14.26 -12.21 -11.58
C VAL A 122 13.47 -11.31 -12.53
N GLN A 123 14.00 -11.06 -13.73
CA GLN A 123 13.26 -10.29 -14.76
C GLN A 123 11.95 -10.98 -15.18
N GLN A 124 11.97 -12.33 -15.31
CA GLN A 124 10.77 -13.11 -15.68
C GLN A 124 9.71 -13.11 -14.59
N TYR A 125 10.10 -13.25 -13.32
CA TYR A 125 9.16 -13.17 -12.19
C TYR A 125 8.73 -11.73 -11.89
N GLY A 126 9.55 -10.76 -12.28
CA GLY A 126 9.34 -9.35 -12.03
C GLY A 126 9.67 -8.92 -10.61
N VAL A 127 9.83 -7.62 -10.44
CA VAL A 127 9.96 -6.97 -9.12
C VAL A 127 8.71 -6.14 -8.89
N THR A 128 8.03 -6.38 -7.78
CA THR A 128 6.80 -5.63 -7.44
C THR A 128 7.13 -4.46 -6.54
N VAL A 129 6.53 -3.31 -6.81
CA VAL A 129 6.60 -2.10 -5.98
C VAL A 129 5.26 -1.87 -5.33
N SER A 130 5.23 -1.75 -4.02
CA SER A 130 4.01 -1.52 -3.26
C SER A 130 4.25 -0.53 -2.13
N LYS A 131 3.23 0.27 -1.81
CA LYS A 131 3.23 1.09 -0.61
C LYS A 131 3.12 0.18 0.61
N ALA A 132 3.99 0.37 1.59
CA ALA A 132 3.91 -0.35 2.84
C ALA A 132 2.84 0.29 3.72
N ARG A 133 1.59 -0.10 3.53
CA ARG A 133 0.50 0.26 4.45
C ARG A 133 0.46 -0.77 5.56
N SER A 134 0.78 -0.34 6.76
CA SER A 134 0.82 -1.21 7.94
C SER A 134 -0.52 -1.35 8.66
N ASN A 135 -1.54 -0.60 8.27
CA ASN A 135 -2.81 -0.58 8.99
C ASN A 135 -3.93 -1.21 8.18
N PHE A 136 -4.52 -2.26 8.75
CA PHE A 136 -5.82 -2.75 8.28
C PHE A 136 -6.90 -1.76 8.71
N LEU A 137 -7.69 -1.27 7.76
CA LEU A 137 -8.86 -0.45 8.06
C LEU A 137 -9.93 -1.31 8.73
N GLN A 138 -10.12 -2.52 8.21
CA GLN A 138 -11.13 -3.45 8.70
C GLN A 138 -10.70 -4.89 8.44
N VAL A 139 -10.98 -5.76 9.39
CA VAL A 139 -10.84 -7.22 9.24
C VAL A 139 -12.24 -7.83 9.29
N VAL A 140 -12.61 -8.54 8.23
CA VAL A 140 -13.89 -9.24 8.12
C VAL A 140 -13.65 -10.72 8.29
N MET A 141 -14.31 -11.35 9.27
CA MET A 141 -14.25 -12.78 9.52
C MET A 141 -15.47 -13.46 8.93
N LEU A 142 -15.23 -14.52 8.16
CA LEU A 142 -16.26 -15.38 7.61
C LEU A 142 -16.31 -16.67 8.43
N SER A 143 -17.50 -17.10 8.82
CA SER A 143 -17.72 -18.38 9.51
C SER A 143 -18.92 -19.09 8.92
N SER A 144 -18.86 -20.43 8.86
CA SER A 144 -19.96 -21.27 8.40
C SER A 144 -19.97 -22.58 9.19
N GLU A 145 -21.14 -23.07 9.55
CA GLU A 145 -21.33 -24.39 10.18
C GLU A 145 -21.42 -25.55 9.16
N LYS A 146 -21.63 -25.20 7.87
CA LYS A 146 -21.90 -26.19 6.81
C LYS A 146 -20.79 -26.31 5.78
N GLN A 147 -19.95 -25.30 5.63
CA GLN A 147 -18.92 -25.22 4.59
C GLN A 147 -17.52 -25.37 5.19
N SER A 148 -16.63 -26.02 4.47
CA SER A 148 -15.21 -26.09 4.85
C SER A 148 -14.52 -24.72 4.71
N ILE A 149 -13.39 -24.57 5.40
CA ILE A 149 -12.57 -23.34 5.32
C ILE A 149 -12.13 -23.08 3.88
N GLU A 150 -11.79 -24.14 3.14
CA GLU A 150 -11.35 -24.02 1.74
C GLU A 150 -12.49 -23.55 0.83
N GLU A 151 -13.72 -24.03 1.04
CA GLU A 151 -14.91 -23.60 0.28
C GLU A 151 -15.26 -22.15 0.57
N MET A 152 -15.16 -21.72 1.83
CA MET A 152 -15.37 -20.34 2.22
C MET A 152 -14.32 -19.42 1.60
N ASN A 153 -13.06 -19.83 1.56
CA ASN A 153 -11.99 -19.07 0.92
C ASN A 153 -12.18 -18.93 -0.59
N ASP A 154 -12.58 -20.02 -1.26
CA ASP A 154 -12.87 -20.00 -2.71
C ASP A 154 -14.08 -19.08 -3.00
N TYR A 155 -15.11 -19.14 -2.19
CA TYR A 155 -16.26 -18.24 -2.29
C TYR A 155 -15.88 -16.78 -2.07
N ALA A 156 -15.06 -16.49 -1.04
CA ALA A 156 -14.59 -15.15 -0.76
C ALA A 156 -13.75 -14.58 -1.91
N GLN A 157 -12.86 -15.41 -2.47
CA GLN A 157 -11.99 -15.01 -3.57
C GLN A 157 -12.76 -14.68 -4.85
N ARG A 158 -13.81 -15.47 -5.15
CA ARG A 158 -14.57 -15.30 -6.39
C ARG A 158 -15.67 -14.25 -6.30
N ASN A 159 -16.31 -14.11 -5.15
CA ASN A 159 -17.51 -13.29 -5.03
C ASN A 159 -17.30 -12.06 -4.14
N ILE A 160 -16.60 -12.18 -3.01
CA ILE A 160 -16.51 -11.08 -2.04
C ILE A 160 -15.39 -10.11 -2.41
N ILE A 161 -14.18 -10.63 -2.68
CA ILE A 161 -13.02 -9.77 -2.97
C ILE A 161 -13.24 -8.85 -4.15
N PRO A 162 -13.75 -9.31 -5.32
CA PRO A 162 -13.99 -8.43 -6.45
C PRO A 162 -15.01 -7.33 -6.17
N GLU A 163 -16.03 -7.63 -5.35
CA GLU A 163 -17.03 -6.64 -4.97
C GLU A 163 -16.44 -5.57 -4.03
N LEU A 164 -15.64 -6.00 -3.05
CA LEU A 164 -14.98 -5.08 -2.13
C LEU A 164 -13.96 -4.17 -2.85
N GLN A 165 -13.24 -4.71 -3.84
CA GLN A 165 -12.27 -3.94 -4.63
C GLN A 165 -12.91 -2.87 -5.54
N ARG A 166 -14.21 -3.00 -5.85
CA ARG A 166 -14.96 -2.03 -6.64
C ARG A 166 -15.45 -0.84 -5.83
N ILE A 167 -15.44 -0.95 -4.50
CA ILE A 167 -15.89 0.13 -3.63
C ILE A 167 -14.87 1.26 -3.69
N ASP A 168 -15.34 2.47 -3.97
CA ASP A 168 -14.49 3.65 -4.00
C ASP A 168 -13.83 3.89 -2.63
N GLY A 169 -12.53 4.12 -2.62
CA GLY A 169 -11.73 4.28 -1.41
C GLY A 169 -11.12 2.99 -0.85
N VAL A 170 -11.43 1.82 -1.40
CA VAL A 170 -10.77 0.55 -1.03
C VAL A 170 -9.49 0.40 -1.84
N GLY A 171 -8.34 0.51 -1.16
CA GLY A 171 -7.03 0.40 -1.82
C GLY A 171 -6.56 -1.03 -2.06
N GLN A 172 -6.75 -1.91 -1.08
CA GLN A 172 -6.33 -3.32 -1.17
C GLN A 172 -7.21 -4.21 -0.29
N VAL A 173 -7.56 -5.36 -0.81
CA VAL A 173 -8.24 -6.44 -0.07
C VAL A 173 -7.34 -7.65 -0.03
N GLN A 174 -7.05 -8.14 1.17
CA GLN A 174 -6.18 -9.31 1.38
C GLN A 174 -6.98 -10.45 2.02
N LEU A 175 -6.87 -11.64 1.44
CA LEU A 175 -7.47 -12.85 1.97
C LEU A 175 -6.44 -13.59 2.84
N PHE A 176 -6.80 -13.86 4.08
CA PHE A 176 -6.02 -14.71 4.98
C PHE A 176 -6.69 -16.08 5.07
N GLY A 177 -6.18 -17.03 4.31
CA GLY A 177 -6.71 -18.39 4.32
C GLY A 177 -5.95 -19.34 3.39
N ALA A 178 -6.10 -20.63 3.61
CA ALA A 178 -5.50 -21.65 2.77
C ALA A 178 -6.24 -21.71 1.42
N GLN A 179 -5.50 -21.57 0.34
CA GLN A 179 -6.02 -21.80 -1.01
C GLN A 179 -5.92 -23.26 -1.38
N ARG A 180 -6.85 -23.75 -2.19
CA ARG A 180 -6.76 -25.09 -2.77
C ARG A 180 -5.58 -25.14 -3.72
N ALA A 181 -4.65 -26.07 -3.48
CA ALA A 181 -3.53 -26.34 -4.36
C ALA A 181 -3.57 -27.78 -4.84
N MET A 182 -3.36 -27.98 -6.14
CA MET A 182 -3.18 -29.31 -6.71
C MET A 182 -1.69 -29.66 -6.65
N ARG A 183 -1.33 -30.78 -6.01
CA ARG A 183 0.01 -31.34 -6.02
C ARG A 183 0.04 -32.53 -6.95
N ILE A 184 0.79 -32.43 -8.02
CA ILE A 184 0.99 -33.51 -8.99
C ILE A 184 2.34 -34.16 -8.69
N TRP A 185 2.33 -35.38 -8.23
CA TRP A 185 3.55 -36.19 -8.04
C TRP A 185 3.80 -36.97 -9.31
N VAL A 186 4.95 -36.73 -9.93
CA VAL A 186 5.40 -37.48 -11.12
C VAL A 186 6.51 -38.43 -10.65
N ASP A 187 6.33 -39.71 -10.92
CA ASP A 187 7.37 -40.72 -10.68
C ASP A 187 8.31 -40.74 -11.90
N PRO A 188 9.57 -40.29 -11.74
CA PRO A 188 10.57 -40.35 -12.81
C PRO A 188 11.08 -41.78 -12.94
N LYS A 189 10.50 -42.56 -13.87
CA LYS A 189 11.08 -43.84 -14.29
C LYS A 189 12.17 -43.60 -15.30
#